data_0473c34f37bd8631a7543161f07f7e07
#
_entry.id   0473c34f37bd8631a7543161f07f7e07
#
_cell.length_a   1.000
_cell.length_b   1.000
_cell.length_c   1.000
_cell.angle_alpha   90.00
_cell.angle_beta   90.00
_cell.angle_gamma   90.00
#
_symmetry.space_group_name_H-M   'P 1'
#
loop_
_entity.id
_entity.type
_entity.pdbx_description
1 polymer ?
#
loop_
_entity_poly.entity_id
_entity_poly.type
_entity_poly.pdbx_seq_one_letter_code
_entity_poly.pdbx_strand_id
1 'polypeptide(L)'
;MGRRCLILALTALLLTGCAGSPGQSAATLAPAESDRVVIYTSHKEEVYGPIVKEFEARTGIWAEVVTGGTNELLARIAGEADAPVCDVIFGGGVESLTAYERYFQPYACAEADLIRPGLRPADDLWTPFSSLPVVLIYNTKLVSPGELTGWESLLSGRWSGSIALADPAVSGSSYT
;
A
#
# COMPACT_ATOMS: atom_id res chain seq x y z
N MET A 1 -63.32 10.38 48.47
CA MET A 1 -63.00 10.67 47.05
C MET A 1 -61.55 11.10 46.81
N GLY A 2 -60.59 10.74 47.64
CA GLY A 2 -59.22 11.29 47.54
C GLY A 2 -58.08 10.31 47.17
N ARG A 3 -58.32 8.96 47.19
CA ARG A 3 -57.22 7.98 46.99
C ARG A 3 -57.08 7.39 45.56
N ARG A 4 -58.11 7.58 44.70
CA ARG A 4 -58.09 7.06 43.33
C ARG A 4 -57.45 8.06 42.32
N CYS A 5 -57.45 9.34 42.60
CA CYS A 5 -56.81 10.35 41.76
C CYS A 5 -55.28 10.40 41.91
N LEU A 6 -54.72 9.95 43.07
CA LEU A 6 -53.29 9.99 43.34
C LEU A 6 -52.53 8.85 42.63
N ILE A 7 -53.19 7.73 42.35
CA ILE A 7 -52.59 6.57 41.68
C ILE A 7 -52.56 6.80 40.15
N LEU A 8 -53.52 7.55 39.58
CA LEU A 8 -53.51 7.90 38.16
C LEU A 8 -52.49 8.96 37.80
N ALA A 9 -52.11 9.83 38.72
CA ALA A 9 -51.07 10.84 38.50
C ALA A 9 -49.65 10.27 38.54
N LEU A 10 -49.45 9.16 39.32
CA LEU A 10 -48.14 8.52 39.43
C LEU A 10 -47.80 7.56 38.30
N THR A 11 -48.86 7.02 37.62
CA THR A 11 -48.65 6.16 36.43
C THR A 11 -48.42 6.96 35.15
N ALA A 12 -48.79 8.23 35.08
CA ALA A 12 -48.51 9.10 33.91
C ALA A 12 -47.06 9.62 33.88
N LEU A 13 -46.31 9.57 35.01
CA LEU A 13 -44.95 10.07 35.11
C LEU A 13 -43.89 9.01 34.72
N LEU A 14 -44.26 7.75 34.52
CA LEU A 14 -43.36 6.67 34.17
C LEU A 14 -43.31 6.35 32.66
N LEU A 15 -44.05 7.04 31.83
CA LEU A 15 -44.11 6.83 30.37
C LEU A 15 -43.37 7.87 29.55
N THR A 16 -42.71 8.84 30.16
CA THR A 16 -41.90 9.85 29.45
C THR A 16 -40.40 9.51 29.34
N GLY A 17 -40.03 8.28 29.59
CA GLY A 17 -38.64 7.84 29.66
C GLY A 17 -38.14 7.05 28.44
N CYS A 18 -38.53 7.32 27.22
CA CYS A 18 -37.90 6.78 26.02
C CYS A 18 -38.22 7.63 24.77
N ALA A 19 -38.09 8.95 24.89
CA ALA A 19 -37.82 9.75 23.68
C ALA A 19 -36.31 9.61 23.43
N GLY A 20 -35.93 8.59 22.66
CA GLY A 20 -34.57 8.46 22.15
C GLY A 20 -34.20 9.75 21.44
N SER A 21 -33.14 10.39 21.86
CA SER A 21 -32.54 11.52 21.16
C SER A 21 -32.38 11.14 19.68
N PRO A 22 -32.83 11.99 18.74
CA PRO A 22 -32.62 11.71 17.33
C PRO A 22 -31.14 11.79 17.06
N GLY A 23 -30.53 10.63 16.72
CA GLY A 23 -29.32 10.59 15.93
C GLY A 23 -28.09 11.24 16.55
N GLN A 24 -27.53 10.65 17.61
CA GLN A 24 -26.08 10.59 17.63
C GLN A 24 -25.68 9.62 16.53
N SER A 25 -25.36 10.15 15.35
CA SER A 25 -24.57 9.43 14.36
C SER A 25 -23.41 8.81 15.13
N ALA A 26 -23.27 7.49 15.05
CA ALA A 26 -22.10 6.84 15.60
C ALA A 26 -20.90 7.64 15.09
N ALA A 27 -20.16 8.30 16.00
CA ALA A 27 -18.98 9.06 15.63
C ALA A 27 -18.12 8.09 14.85
N THR A 28 -17.91 8.38 13.58
CA THR A 28 -17.02 7.59 12.75
C THR A 28 -15.65 7.74 13.40
N LEU A 29 -15.11 6.65 13.96
CA LEU A 29 -13.79 6.64 14.59
C LEU A 29 -12.67 6.84 13.55
N ALA A 30 -13.00 6.74 12.27
CA ALA A 30 -12.08 7.05 11.19
C ALA A 30 -11.76 8.55 11.17
N PRO A 31 -10.49 8.94 11.01
CA PRO A 31 -10.08 10.31 10.82
C PRO A 31 -10.81 10.97 9.63
N ALA A 32 -10.88 12.30 9.62
CA ALA A 32 -11.36 13.03 8.46
C ALA A 32 -10.52 12.69 7.23
N GLU A 33 -11.10 12.79 6.03
CA GLU A 33 -10.38 12.49 4.78
C GLU A 33 -9.14 13.38 4.61
N SER A 34 -9.21 14.64 5.05
CA SER A 34 -8.09 15.57 5.08
C SER A 34 -6.91 15.13 5.97
N ASP A 35 -7.16 14.23 6.90
CA ASP A 35 -6.17 13.76 7.88
C ASP A 35 -5.72 12.31 7.55
N ARG A 36 -5.93 11.88 6.32
CA ARG A 36 -5.55 10.55 5.82
C ARG A 36 -4.63 10.66 4.62
N VAL A 37 -3.77 9.67 4.47
CA VAL A 37 -3.01 9.39 3.25
C VAL A 37 -3.28 7.96 2.83
N VAL A 38 -3.62 7.74 1.57
CA VAL A 38 -3.87 6.41 1.01
C VAL A 38 -2.59 5.91 0.34
N ILE A 39 -2.06 4.81 0.86
CA ILE A 39 -0.81 4.21 0.40
C ILE A 39 -1.10 2.88 -0.27
N TYR A 40 -0.74 2.74 -1.55
CA TYR A 40 -0.74 1.46 -2.25
C TYR A 40 0.65 0.84 -2.15
N THR A 41 0.74 -0.45 -1.76
CA THR A 41 2.03 -1.11 -1.60
C THR A 41 2.00 -2.59 -1.97
N SER A 42 3.07 -3.02 -2.64
CA SER A 42 3.34 -4.44 -2.91
C SER A 42 4.26 -5.07 -1.84
N HIS A 43 4.69 -4.29 -0.87
CA HIS A 43 5.48 -4.81 0.25
C HIS A 43 4.61 -5.51 1.29
N LYS A 44 5.23 -6.41 2.03
CA LYS A 44 4.62 -7.05 3.20
C LYS A 44 4.59 -6.11 4.39
N GLU A 45 3.70 -6.37 5.34
CA GLU A 45 3.52 -5.56 6.54
C GLU A 45 4.81 -5.41 7.36
N GLU A 46 5.66 -6.44 7.37
CA GLU A 46 6.95 -6.38 8.05
C GLU A 46 7.87 -5.29 7.51
N VAL A 47 7.67 -4.87 6.25
CA VAL A 47 8.44 -3.80 5.61
C VAL A 47 7.78 -2.43 5.81
N TYR A 48 6.49 -2.28 5.45
CA TYR A 48 5.84 -0.99 5.51
C TYR A 48 5.33 -0.62 6.91
N GLY A 49 4.95 -1.58 7.73
CA GLY A 49 4.32 -1.35 9.01
C GLY A 49 5.13 -0.46 9.97
N PRO A 50 6.42 -0.72 10.21
CA PRO A 50 7.26 0.15 11.03
C PRO A 50 7.37 1.58 10.47
N ILE A 51 7.44 1.74 9.14
CA ILE A 51 7.54 3.04 8.46
C ILE A 51 6.24 3.83 8.62
N VAL A 52 5.11 3.20 8.36
CA VAL A 52 3.77 3.78 8.50
C VAL A 52 3.54 4.22 9.94
N LYS A 53 3.83 3.36 10.92
CA LYS A 53 3.68 3.67 12.34
C LYS A 53 4.50 4.90 12.76
N GLU A 54 5.73 4.99 12.29
CA GLU A 54 6.60 6.13 12.57
C GLU A 54 6.09 7.40 11.89
N PHE A 55 5.61 7.31 10.65
CA PHE A 55 4.99 8.41 9.94
C PHE A 55 3.77 8.95 10.69
N GLU A 56 2.84 8.09 11.08
CA GLU A 56 1.65 8.47 11.85
C GLU A 56 2.02 9.12 13.19
N ALA A 57 3.01 8.56 13.90
CA ALA A 57 3.46 9.09 15.18
C ALA A 57 4.09 10.50 15.06
N ARG A 58 4.78 10.78 13.95
CA ARG A 58 5.43 12.08 13.71
C ARG A 58 4.49 13.14 13.17
N THR A 59 3.53 12.74 12.36
CA THR A 59 2.71 13.69 11.59
C THR A 59 1.30 13.83 12.14
N GLY A 60 0.79 12.82 12.84
CA GLY A 60 -0.62 12.74 13.23
C GLY A 60 -1.55 12.40 12.05
N ILE A 61 -1.01 12.15 10.85
CA ILE A 61 -1.76 11.78 9.66
C ILE A 61 -1.97 10.28 9.68
N TRP A 62 -3.22 9.85 9.48
CA TRP A 62 -3.57 8.43 9.39
C TRP A 62 -3.19 7.86 8.02
N ALA A 63 -2.55 6.69 7.99
CA ALA A 63 -2.22 6.00 6.75
C ALA A 63 -3.18 4.83 6.49
N GLU A 64 -3.94 4.92 5.41
CA GLU A 64 -4.76 3.83 4.89
C GLU A 64 -3.94 3.02 3.89
N VAL A 65 -3.61 1.77 4.22
CA VAL A 65 -2.74 0.93 3.40
C VAL A 65 -3.54 -0.10 2.62
N VAL A 66 -3.37 -0.08 1.30
CA VAL A 66 -3.92 -1.07 0.38
C VAL A 66 -2.79 -1.90 -0.20
N THR A 67 -2.85 -3.21 -0.01
CA THR A 67 -1.83 -4.15 -0.49
C THR A 67 -2.26 -4.88 -1.75
N GLY A 68 -1.30 -5.17 -2.65
CA GLY A 68 -1.55 -5.92 -3.89
C GLY A 68 -0.26 -6.19 -4.66
N GLY A 69 -0.34 -6.83 -5.81
CA GLY A 69 0.79 -6.94 -6.72
C GLY A 69 1.16 -5.59 -7.35
N THR A 70 2.45 -5.34 -7.60
CA THR A 70 2.90 -4.06 -8.18
C THR A 70 2.11 -3.67 -9.42
N ASN A 71 2.01 -4.56 -10.40
CA ASN A 71 1.33 -4.25 -11.66
C ASN A 71 -0.19 -4.15 -11.50
N GLU A 72 -0.78 -4.89 -10.55
CA GLU A 72 -2.19 -4.78 -10.18
C GLU A 72 -2.49 -3.39 -9.61
N LEU A 73 -1.68 -2.91 -8.66
CA LEU A 73 -1.85 -1.60 -8.05
C LEU A 73 -1.62 -0.46 -9.05
N LEU A 74 -0.63 -0.60 -9.96
CA LEU A 74 -0.39 0.37 -11.01
C LEU A 74 -1.55 0.43 -12.03
N ALA A 75 -2.12 -0.73 -12.39
CA ALA A 75 -3.30 -0.78 -13.24
C ALA A 75 -4.52 -0.15 -12.55
N ARG A 76 -4.65 -0.33 -11.23
CA ARG A 76 -5.69 0.31 -10.43
C ARG A 76 -5.52 1.84 -10.41
N ILE A 77 -4.31 2.36 -10.21
CA ILE A 77 -4.02 3.79 -10.30
C ILE A 77 -4.43 4.35 -11.66
N ALA A 78 -4.12 3.63 -12.75
CA ALA A 78 -4.52 4.02 -14.09
C ALA A 78 -6.05 4.03 -14.28
N GLY A 79 -6.77 3.10 -13.65
CA GLY A 79 -8.23 3.04 -13.65
C GLY A 79 -8.90 4.14 -12.83
N GLU A 80 -8.19 4.68 -11.85
CA GLU A 80 -8.63 5.75 -10.96
C GLU A 80 -8.22 7.16 -11.46
N ALA A 81 -7.66 7.29 -12.67
CA ALA A 81 -7.06 8.53 -13.18
C ALA A 81 -8.02 9.74 -13.19
N ASP A 82 -9.32 9.51 -13.42
CA ASP A 82 -10.34 10.59 -13.42
C ASP A 82 -10.78 10.99 -12.01
N ALA A 83 -10.55 10.14 -11.01
CA ALA A 83 -10.86 10.37 -9.59
C ALA A 83 -9.83 9.61 -8.74
N PRO A 84 -8.60 10.13 -8.60
CA PRO A 84 -7.52 9.47 -7.91
C PRO A 84 -7.86 9.16 -6.45
N VAL A 85 -7.57 7.93 -6.01
CA VAL A 85 -7.75 7.47 -4.63
C VAL A 85 -6.39 7.30 -3.95
N CYS A 86 -5.40 6.82 -4.69
CA CYS A 86 -4.05 6.60 -4.18
C CYS A 86 -3.27 7.91 -4.10
N ASP A 87 -2.77 8.26 -2.91
CA ASP A 87 -1.86 9.40 -2.73
C ASP A 87 -0.40 9.01 -2.96
N VAL A 88 -0.02 7.80 -2.51
CA VAL A 88 1.37 7.33 -2.57
C VAL A 88 1.41 5.87 -2.98
N ILE A 89 2.17 5.51 -4.01
CA ILE A 89 2.58 4.12 -4.23
C ILE A 89 3.93 3.88 -3.56
N PHE A 90 3.98 2.92 -2.63
CA PHE A 90 5.18 2.56 -1.89
C PHE A 90 5.71 1.21 -2.36
N GLY A 91 6.74 1.24 -3.17
CA GLY A 91 7.36 0.07 -3.80
C GLY A 91 7.24 0.07 -5.32
N GLY A 92 7.52 -1.06 -5.92
CA GLY A 92 7.62 -1.22 -7.37
C GLY A 92 9.06 -1.07 -7.86
N GLY A 93 9.38 -1.76 -8.95
CA GLY A 93 10.62 -1.58 -9.70
C GLY A 93 10.53 -0.40 -10.67
N VAL A 94 11.66 0.20 -11.02
CA VAL A 94 11.73 1.34 -11.94
C VAL A 94 11.05 1.05 -13.27
N GLU A 95 11.21 -0.16 -13.78
CA GLU A 95 10.64 -0.60 -15.06
C GLU A 95 9.10 -0.59 -15.02
N SER A 96 8.52 -1.09 -13.93
CA SER A 96 7.07 -1.06 -13.73
C SER A 96 6.56 0.38 -13.55
N LEU A 97 7.27 1.21 -12.78
CA LEU A 97 6.89 2.60 -12.53
C LEU A 97 6.95 3.42 -13.82
N THR A 98 7.99 3.27 -14.63
CA THR A 98 8.16 3.97 -15.92
C THR A 98 6.99 3.71 -16.87
N ALA A 99 6.44 2.50 -16.90
CA ALA A 99 5.28 2.18 -17.73
C ALA A 99 4.01 2.97 -17.35
N TYR A 100 3.97 3.54 -16.14
CA TYR A 100 2.84 4.28 -15.58
C TYR A 100 3.18 5.73 -15.20
N GLU A 101 4.34 6.25 -15.59
CA GLU A 101 4.87 7.57 -15.21
C GLU A 101 3.87 8.72 -15.40
N ARG A 102 3.04 8.65 -16.44
CA ARG A 102 2.02 9.66 -16.77
C ARG A 102 0.96 9.87 -15.68
N TYR A 103 0.87 8.96 -14.71
CA TYR A 103 -0.06 9.03 -13.58
C TYR A 103 0.58 9.58 -12.31
N PHE A 104 1.88 9.86 -12.34
CA PHE A 104 2.63 10.37 -11.20
C PHE A 104 2.84 11.87 -11.31
N GLN A 105 2.90 12.51 -10.15
CA GLN A 105 3.29 13.92 -10.05
C GLN A 105 4.74 14.04 -9.58
N PRO A 106 5.55 14.92 -10.19
CA PRO A 106 6.89 15.18 -9.70
C PRO A 106 6.88 15.69 -8.25
N TYR A 107 7.73 15.10 -7.40
CA TYR A 107 7.90 15.53 -6.02
C TYR A 107 9.37 15.44 -5.60
N ALA A 108 10.01 16.59 -5.40
CA ALA A 108 11.37 16.62 -4.88
C ALA A 108 11.36 16.31 -3.38
N CYS A 109 11.76 15.12 -3.00
CA CYS A 109 11.90 14.71 -1.60
C CYS A 109 12.93 15.57 -0.89
N ALA A 110 12.65 16.01 0.35
CA ALA A 110 13.58 16.79 1.16
C ALA A 110 14.93 16.09 1.40
N GLU A 111 14.91 14.76 1.44
CA GLU A 111 16.10 13.92 1.66
C GLU A 111 16.74 13.42 0.35
N ALA A 112 16.40 14.05 -0.78
CA ALA A 112 16.87 13.62 -2.12
C ALA A 112 18.40 13.58 -2.22
N ASP A 113 19.10 14.46 -1.49
CA ASP A 113 20.57 14.50 -1.49
C ASP A 113 21.23 13.30 -0.80
N LEU A 114 20.48 12.52 -0.01
CA LEU A 114 20.93 11.27 0.58
C LEU A 114 20.86 10.10 -0.41
N ILE A 115 20.18 10.27 -1.53
CA ILE A 115 20.06 9.23 -2.55
C ILE A 115 21.39 9.11 -3.31
N ARG A 116 21.85 7.87 -3.46
CA ARG A 116 23.07 7.58 -4.20
C ARG A 116 23.01 8.16 -5.60
N PRO A 117 24.07 8.89 -6.05
CA PRO A 117 24.14 9.40 -7.42
C PRO A 117 23.86 8.30 -8.46
N GLY A 118 23.08 8.63 -9.48
CA GLY A 118 22.69 7.71 -10.56
C GLY A 118 21.46 6.85 -10.27
N LEU A 119 20.90 6.88 -9.05
CA LEU A 119 19.63 6.19 -8.74
C LEU A 119 18.43 7.14 -8.74
N ARG A 120 18.64 8.45 -8.55
CA ARG A 120 17.59 9.45 -8.57
C ARG A 120 17.14 9.72 -10.01
N PRO A 121 15.84 9.66 -10.33
CA PRO A 121 15.33 10.09 -11.63
C PRO A 121 15.49 11.61 -11.81
N ALA A 122 15.69 12.06 -13.05
CA ALA A 122 15.90 13.49 -13.33
C ALA A 122 14.59 14.32 -13.20
N ASP A 123 13.45 13.67 -13.26
CA ASP A 123 12.11 14.26 -13.27
C ASP A 123 11.39 14.20 -11.92
N ASP A 124 12.03 13.63 -10.89
CA ASP A 124 11.49 13.46 -9.53
C ASP A 124 10.11 12.76 -9.48
N LEU A 125 9.78 11.92 -10.48
CA LEU A 125 8.52 11.16 -10.51
C LEU A 125 8.45 10.05 -9.45
N TRP A 126 9.60 9.61 -8.95
CA TRP A 126 9.69 8.71 -7.78
C TRP A 126 10.96 8.96 -6.99
N THR A 127 10.93 8.57 -5.73
CA THR A 127 12.07 8.65 -4.82
C THR A 127 12.55 7.24 -4.48
N PRO A 128 13.72 6.78 -4.94
CA PRO A 128 14.24 5.45 -4.62
C PRO A 128 14.65 5.39 -3.13
N PHE A 129 14.24 4.35 -2.43
CA PHE A 129 14.58 4.11 -1.03
C PHE A 129 15.37 2.83 -0.82
N SER A 130 15.40 1.92 -1.80
CA SER A 130 16.12 0.66 -1.74
C SER A 130 16.65 0.25 -3.11
N SER A 131 17.66 -0.63 -3.12
CA SER A 131 18.15 -1.30 -4.32
C SER A 131 18.07 -2.80 -4.08
N LEU A 132 17.26 -3.49 -4.87
CA LEU A 132 17.03 -4.93 -4.78
C LEU A 132 17.60 -5.60 -6.02
N PRO A 133 18.82 -6.20 -5.94
CA PRO A 133 19.37 -6.91 -7.08
C PRO A 133 18.57 -8.19 -7.35
N VAL A 134 18.25 -8.44 -8.61
CA VAL A 134 17.70 -9.72 -9.05
C VAL A 134 18.86 -10.72 -9.13
N VAL A 135 18.69 -11.89 -8.52
CA VAL A 135 19.72 -12.92 -8.40
C VAL A 135 19.24 -14.28 -8.89
N LEU A 136 20.18 -15.10 -9.35
CA LEU A 136 19.93 -16.50 -9.68
C LEU A 136 20.11 -17.35 -8.43
N ILE A 137 19.06 -18.07 -8.02
CA ILE A 137 19.13 -19.07 -6.96
C ILE A 137 19.01 -20.46 -7.61
N TYR A 138 19.91 -21.37 -7.24
CA TYR A 138 19.87 -22.72 -7.78
C TYR A 138 20.05 -23.78 -6.69
N ASN A 139 19.53 -24.97 -6.97
CA ASN A 139 19.69 -26.13 -6.09
C ASN A 139 21.09 -26.72 -6.27
N THR A 140 21.91 -26.62 -5.25
CA THR A 140 23.31 -27.12 -5.26
C THR A 140 23.44 -28.65 -5.38
N LYS A 141 22.34 -29.39 -5.24
CA LYS A 141 22.32 -30.84 -5.50
C LYS A 141 22.10 -31.19 -6.98
N LEU A 142 21.60 -30.22 -7.77
CA LEU A 142 21.29 -30.40 -9.19
C LEU A 142 22.21 -29.62 -10.11
N VAL A 143 22.81 -28.56 -9.61
CA VAL A 143 23.67 -27.65 -10.37
C VAL A 143 25.00 -27.52 -9.65
N SER A 144 26.10 -27.85 -10.34
CA SER A 144 27.42 -27.76 -9.77
C SER A 144 27.93 -26.31 -9.77
N PRO A 145 28.83 -25.94 -8.82
CA PRO A 145 29.47 -24.63 -8.84
C PRO A 145 30.16 -24.37 -10.19
N GLY A 146 29.91 -23.18 -10.75
CA GLY A 146 30.47 -22.76 -12.03
C GLY A 146 29.68 -23.14 -13.27
N GLU A 147 28.58 -23.93 -13.16
CA GLU A 147 27.67 -24.20 -14.29
C GLU A 147 26.76 -23.01 -14.63
N LEU A 148 26.42 -22.19 -13.65
CA LEU A 148 25.72 -20.91 -13.81
C LEU A 148 26.70 -19.78 -13.45
N THR A 149 27.20 -19.08 -14.46
CA THR A 149 28.16 -18.00 -14.32
C THR A 149 27.54 -16.61 -14.51
N GLY A 150 26.31 -16.57 -14.98
CA GLY A 150 25.56 -15.33 -15.24
C GLY A 150 24.22 -15.65 -15.89
N TRP A 151 23.48 -14.61 -16.23
CA TRP A 151 22.15 -14.70 -16.84
C TRP A 151 22.18 -15.41 -18.19
N GLU A 152 23.24 -15.19 -19.00
CA GLU A 152 23.42 -15.82 -20.29
C GLU A 152 23.48 -17.35 -20.20
N SER A 153 23.93 -17.88 -19.06
CA SER A 153 23.95 -19.33 -18.84
C SER A 153 22.56 -19.97 -18.92
N LEU A 154 21.50 -19.20 -18.62
CA LEU A 154 20.11 -19.66 -18.67
C LEU A 154 19.59 -19.88 -20.10
N LEU A 155 20.25 -19.28 -21.10
CA LEU A 155 19.89 -19.44 -22.52
C LEU A 155 20.26 -20.81 -23.07
N SER A 156 21.03 -21.60 -22.32
CA SER A 156 21.35 -22.97 -22.69
C SER A 156 20.10 -23.85 -22.66
N GLY A 157 19.86 -24.63 -23.70
CA GLY A 157 18.76 -25.59 -23.77
C GLY A 157 18.76 -26.65 -22.64
N ARG A 158 19.89 -26.80 -21.93
CA ARG A 158 20.03 -27.63 -20.73
C ARG A 158 19.02 -27.28 -19.63
N TRP A 159 18.67 -26.00 -19.51
CA TRP A 159 17.80 -25.50 -18.45
C TRP A 159 16.32 -25.47 -18.85
N SER A 160 15.99 -25.94 -20.07
CA SER A 160 14.59 -25.99 -20.52
C SER A 160 13.73 -26.79 -19.54
N GLY A 161 12.62 -26.19 -19.09
CA GLY A 161 11.71 -26.79 -18.10
C GLY A 161 12.24 -26.84 -16.66
N SER A 162 13.43 -26.25 -16.39
CA SER A 162 14.07 -26.26 -15.06
C SER A 162 14.20 -24.87 -14.44
N ILE A 163 13.70 -23.84 -15.11
CA ILE A 163 13.70 -22.45 -14.63
C ILE A 163 12.33 -22.13 -14.04
N ALA A 164 12.30 -21.60 -12.84
CA ALA A 164 11.10 -21.08 -12.20
C ALA A 164 11.25 -19.57 -11.95
N LEU A 165 10.25 -18.82 -12.36
CA LEU A 165 10.12 -17.40 -12.03
C LEU A 165 8.65 -17.07 -11.77
N ALA A 166 8.38 -15.99 -11.06
CA ALA A 166 7.00 -15.54 -10.88
C ALA A 166 6.46 -14.95 -12.21
N ASP A 167 5.13 -14.97 -12.38
CA ASP A 167 4.49 -14.40 -13.54
C ASP A 167 4.79 -12.88 -13.61
N PRO A 168 5.44 -12.37 -14.68
CA PRO A 168 5.74 -10.96 -14.83
C PRO A 168 4.48 -10.08 -14.95
N ALA A 169 3.32 -10.64 -15.30
CA ALA A 169 2.07 -9.88 -15.31
C ALA A 169 1.63 -9.41 -13.92
N VAL A 170 2.03 -10.13 -12.85
CA VAL A 170 1.65 -9.82 -11.46
C VAL A 170 2.84 -9.43 -10.59
N SER A 171 4.04 -9.90 -10.92
CA SER A 171 5.25 -9.67 -10.13
C SER A 171 6.14 -8.59 -10.75
N GLY A 172 6.27 -7.46 -10.08
CA GLY A 172 7.19 -6.41 -10.49
C GLY A 172 8.66 -6.87 -10.58
N SER A 173 9.10 -7.74 -9.66
CA SER A 173 10.46 -8.30 -9.69
C SER A 173 10.72 -9.24 -10.86
N SER A 174 9.69 -9.81 -11.47
CA SER A 174 9.83 -10.66 -12.65
C SER A 174 9.63 -9.89 -13.96
N TYR A 175 9.16 -8.63 -13.88
CA TYR A 175 8.99 -7.74 -15.01
C TYR A 175 10.30 -7.01 -15.37
N THR A 176 11.25 -6.97 -14.44
CA THR A 176 12.56 -6.29 -14.53
C THR A 176 13.48 -6.90 -15.55
#